data_2abfa192767de11e9b41ecf5d4067307
#
_entry.id   2abfa192767de11e9b41ecf5d4067307
#
_cell.length_a   1.000
_cell.length_b   1.000
_cell.length_c   1.000
_cell.angle_alpha   90.00
_cell.angle_beta   90.00
_cell.angle_gamma   90.00
#
_symmetry.space_group_name_H-M   'P 1'
#
loop_
_entity.id
_entity.type
_entity.pdbx_description
1 polymer ?
#
loop_
_entity_poly.entity_id
_entity_poly.type
_entity_poly.pdbx_seq_one_letter_code
_entity_poly.pdbx_strand_id
1 'polypeptide(L)'
;MAYSLYKSRSVFFNRPLPLKGIPMHNATALENREEQPFTATHRVRIDCAYDGSLFSGWAAQPNLVTVQGVIENALELILRAPHRVVVAGRTDAGVHAEAQTLHCELNDEDWTRLQGRTGEDDPTAALGRRLTGALQRCLYDAEEQLNLPKNVRGILQGAIQIHRVSEVSFEFDARFSATGRRYVYRIADGAVDGLNPLHRTYTWAVPEHLDCADLNQSAQQLLGLRDFLSFCKPREGATTIRELRELSFTRTESGLIEVRVVADAFCHHMVRSLVGALVLYGTGKRDAAWLRERIENPGREASLTLAPPHALALAEIYYPAPELYGEQAERARAKREDHEAQSA
;
A
#
# COMPACT_ATOMS: atom_id res chain seq x y z
N MET A 1 -7.42 5.81 -49.28
CA MET A 1 -8.86 5.83 -48.85
C MET A 1 -9.03 4.73 -47.81
N ALA A 2 -9.68 5.04 -46.73
CA ALA A 2 -10.02 4.23 -45.55
C ALA A 2 -9.07 4.36 -44.37
N TYR A 3 -9.08 5.53 -43.76
CA TYR A 3 -8.75 5.74 -42.34
C TYR A 3 -9.92 6.54 -41.77
N SER A 4 -10.83 5.90 -41.08
CA SER A 4 -11.78 6.52 -40.13
C SER A 4 -12.62 5.43 -39.49
N LEU A 5 -12.76 5.52 -38.18
CA LEU A 5 -13.73 4.87 -37.30
C LEU A 5 -13.06 3.96 -36.22
N TYR A 6 -12.43 4.61 -35.24
CA TYR A 6 -12.46 4.08 -33.88
C TYR A 6 -12.87 5.23 -32.94
N LYS A 7 -14.17 5.50 -32.88
CA LYS A 7 -14.76 6.35 -31.85
C LYS A 7 -14.98 5.53 -30.58
N SER A 8 -14.36 5.98 -29.51
CA SER A 8 -14.55 5.60 -28.12
C SER A 8 -16.04 5.34 -27.77
N ARG A 9 -16.33 4.15 -27.27
CA ARG A 9 -17.51 3.91 -26.43
C ARG A 9 -17.05 3.87 -24.97
N SER A 10 -17.21 4.99 -24.29
CA SER A 10 -17.28 5.07 -22.83
C SER A 10 -18.52 4.30 -22.37
N VAL A 11 -18.33 3.14 -21.75
CA VAL A 11 -19.40 2.40 -21.10
C VAL A 11 -19.59 3.02 -19.71
N PHE A 12 -20.64 3.83 -19.57
CA PHE A 12 -21.18 4.27 -18.30
C PHE A 12 -21.78 3.05 -17.57
N PHE A 13 -21.12 2.57 -16.52
CA PHE A 13 -21.76 1.74 -15.50
C PHE A 13 -22.19 2.65 -14.35
N ASN A 14 -23.46 3.07 -14.41
CA ASN A 14 -24.11 3.73 -13.29
C ASN A 14 -25.54 3.24 -13.19
N ARG A 15 -25.77 2.13 -12.47
CA ARG A 15 -27.03 1.78 -11.81
C ARG A 15 -26.78 0.83 -10.65
N PRO A 16 -27.12 1.19 -9.41
CA PRO A 16 -27.11 0.25 -8.31
C PRO A 16 -28.29 -0.72 -8.47
N LEU A 17 -28.00 -2.01 -8.52
CA LEU A 17 -29.02 -3.05 -8.38
C LEU A 17 -29.39 -3.20 -6.90
N PRO A 18 -30.66 -3.42 -6.58
CA PRO A 18 -31.09 -3.60 -5.19
C PRO A 18 -30.53 -4.92 -4.62
N LEU A 19 -29.86 -4.82 -3.50
CA LEU A 19 -29.37 -5.94 -2.70
C LEU A 19 -30.54 -6.82 -2.27
N LYS A 20 -30.60 -8.07 -2.75
CA LYS A 20 -31.45 -9.11 -2.15
C LYS A 20 -30.83 -9.52 -0.83
N GLY A 21 -31.66 -9.44 0.22
CA GLY A 21 -31.29 -9.56 1.61
C GLY A 21 -30.48 -10.80 1.98
N ILE A 22 -29.41 -10.57 2.67
CA ILE A 22 -28.78 -11.54 3.57
C ILE A 22 -29.71 -11.66 4.76
N PRO A 23 -30.11 -12.87 5.21
CA PRO A 23 -30.96 -13.00 6.38
C PRO A 23 -30.24 -12.45 7.61
N MET A 24 -30.77 -11.40 8.19
CA MET A 24 -30.39 -10.96 9.53
C MET A 24 -30.68 -12.10 10.52
N HIS A 25 -29.63 -12.76 10.99
CA HIS A 25 -29.75 -13.66 12.12
C HIS A 25 -30.18 -12.84 13.35
N ASN A 26 -31.36 -13.21 13.84
CA ASN A 26 -31.98 -12.88 15.11
C ASN A 26 -31.29 -11.85 16.03
N ALA A 27 -31.79 -10.64 15.97
CA ALA A 27 -31.43 -9.51 16.84
C ALA A 27 -31.99 -9.63 18.28
N THR A 28 -32.39 -10.81 18.74
CA THR A 28 -33.09 -10.98 20.04
C THR A 28 -32.33 -11.80 21.08
N ALA A 29 -31.04 -12.08 20.89
CA ALA A 29 -30.22 -12.84 21.84
C ALA A 29 -28.93 -12.14 22.32
N LEU A 30 -28.79 -10.82 22.11
CA LEU A 30 -27.63 -10.05 22.53
C LEU A 30 -27.90 -8.98 23.59
N GLU A 31 -29.06 -9.06 24.26
CA GLU A 31 -29.30 -8.23 25.44
C GLU A 31 -28.68 -8.91 26.66
N ASN A 32 -27.71 -8.18 27.29
CA ASN A 32 -27.02 -8.46 28.56
C ASN A 32 -25.73 -9.30 28.53
N ARG A 33 -24.80 -8.95 27.64
CA ARG A 33 -23.36 -8.95 28.01
C ARG A 33 -22.96 -7.50 28.21
N GLU A 34 -22.69 -7.11 29.45
CA GLU A 34 -21.88 -5.92 29.71
C GLU A 34 -20.61 -6.10 28.87
N GLU A 35 -20.43 -5.28 27.79
CA GLU A 35 -19.21 -5.25 27.01
C GLU A 35 -18.11 -4.79 27.95
N GLN A 36 -17.33 -5.74 28.47
CA GLN A 36 -16.12 -5.38 29.19
C GLN A 36 -15.23 -4.57 28.23
N PRO A 37 -14.72 -3.42 28.64
CA PRO A 37 -13.90 -2.59 27.78
C PRO A 37 -12.71 -3.43 27.30
N PHE A 38 -12.48 -3.46 25.99
CA PHE A 38 -11.34 -4.16 25.40
C PHE A 38 -10.05 -3.59 26.00
N THR A 39 -9.34 -4.42 26.78
CA THR A 39 -8.03 -4.07 27.35
C THR A 39 -6.98 -4.85 26.62
N ALA A 40 -6.17 -4.16 25.83
CA ALA A 40 -5.04 -4.76 25.12
C ALA A 40 -3.96 -5.19 26.13
N THR A 41 -3.54 -6.45 26.07
CA THR A 41 -2.46 -7.02 26.89
C THR A 41 -1.29 -7.51 26.06
N HIS A 42 -1.50 -7.71 24.74
CA HIS A 42 -0.49 -8.12 23.77
C HIS A 42 -0.58 -7.25 22.53
N ARG A 43 0.56 -6.91 21.94
CA ARG A 43 0.65 -6.30 20.61
C ARG A 43 1.41 -7.23 19.69
N VAL A 44 0.82 -7.55 18.55
CA VAL A 44 1.44 -8.41 17.54
C VAL A 44 1.77 -7.61 16.29
N ARG A 45 2.98 -7.80 15.79
CA ARG A 45 3.44 -7.35 14.46
C ARG A 45 3.18 -8.47 13.46
N ILE A 46 2.65 -8.11 12.31
CA ILE A 46 2.40 -9.00 11.17
C ILE A 46 3.12 -8.42 9.97
N ASP A 47 4.03 -9.18 9.38
CA ASP A 47 4.70 -8.84 8.12
C ASP A 47 4.05 -9.65 7.00
N CYS A 48 3.67 -8.98 5.90
CA CYS A 48 2.95 -9.59 4.79
C CYS A 48 3.34 -9.00 3.44
N ALA A 49 3.02 -9.73 2.37
CA ALA A 49 3.08 -9.25 0.98
C ALA A 49 1.71 -9.36 0.34
N TYR A 50 1.48 -8.59 -0.73
CA TYR A 50 0.24 -8.72 -1.50
C TYR A 50 0.39 -8.24 -2.96
N ASP A 51 -0.33 -8.91 -3.84
CA ASP A 51 -0.65 -8.43 -5.17
C ASP A 51 -1.87 -7.49 -5.09
N GLY A 52 -1.63 -6.20 -5.31
CA GLY A 52 -2.63 -5.15 -5.19
C GLY A 52 -3.59 -5.03 -6.37
N SER A 53 -3.40 -5.78 -7.46
CA SER A 53 -4.06 -5.58 -8.77
C SER A 53 -5.57 -5.48 -8.70
N LEU A 54 -6.22 -6.30 -7.88
CA LEU A 54 -7.68 -6.37 -7.76
C LEU A 54 -8.23 -5.71 -6.49
N PHE A 55 -7.37 -5.10 -5.68
CA PHE A 55 -7.78 -4.41 -4.48
C PHE A 55 -7.98 -2.91 -4.72
N SER A 56 -9.00 -2.35 -4.09
CA SER A 56 -9.26 -0.90 -4.05
C SER A 56 -8.30 -0.16 -3.12
N GLY A 57 -7.07 -0.65 -3.01
CA GLY A 57 -6.00 -0.18 -2.16
C GLY A 57 -5.98 -0.85 -0.79
N TRP A 58 -5.14 -0.29 0.10
CA TRP A 58 -5.00 -0.83 1.46
C TRP A 58 -6.22 -0.59 2.34
N ALA A 59 -6.62 0.68 2.51
CA ALA A 59 -7.54 1.10 3.56
C ALA A 59 -8.96 0.54 3.39
N ALA A 60 -9.54 -0.02 4.45
CA ALA A 60 -10.91 -0.49 4.46
C ALA A 60 -11.90 0.62 4.08
N GLN A 61 -12.79 0.32 3.16
CA GLN A 61 -13.83 1.21 2.63
C GLN A 61 -15.13 0.43 2.46
N PRO A 62 -16.29 1.05 2.73
CA PRO A 62 -17.59 0.39 2.54
C PRO A 62 -17.74 -0.11 1.09
N ASN A 63 -18.22 -1.33 0.94
CA ASN A 63 -18.55 -1.96 -0.34
C ASN A 63 -17.37 -2.15 -1.32
N LEU A 64 -16.12 -2.00 -0.85
CA LEU A 64 -14.93 -2.22 -1.67
C LEU A 64 -14.06 -3.35 -1.10
N VAL A 65 -13.51 -4.17 -1.99
CA VAL A 65 -12.50 -5.18 -1.63
C VAL A 65 -11.17 -4.47 -1.43
N THR A 66 -10.64 -4.52 -0.21
CA THR A 66 -9.40 -3.86 0.20
C THR A 66 -8.52 -4.84 0.98
N VAL A 67 -7.20 -4.63 0.96
CA VAL A 67 -6.26 -5.52 1.67
C VAL A 67 -6.54 -5.52 3.18
N GLN A 68 -6.73 -4.34 3.78
CA GLN A 68 -7.05 -4.20 5.21
C GLN A 68 -8.36 -4.93 5.56
N GLY A 69 -9.40 -4.76 4.76
CA GLY A 69 -10.70 -5.41 5.01
C GLY A 69 -10.59 -6.93 4.99
N VAL A 70 -9.86 -7.51 4.04
CA VAL A 70 -9.65 -8.97 3.97
C VAL A 70 -8.85 -9.47 5.18
N ILE A 71 -7.80 -8.75 5.61
CA ILE A 71 -6.99 -9.13 6.78
C ILE A 71 -7.81 -9.01 8.07
N GLU A 72 -8.57 -7.92 8.27
CA GLU A 72 -9.42 -7.71 9.44
C GLU A 72 -10.52 -8.78 9.53
N ASN A 73 -11.15 -9.14 8.40
CA ASN A 73 -12.14 -10.24 8.34
C ASN A 73 -11.49 -11.59 8.70
N ALA A 74 -10.26 -11.84 8.23
CA ALA A 74 -9.56 -13.08 8.58
C ALA A 74 -9.18 -13.14 10.08
N LEU A 75 -8.78 -12.01 10.68
CA LEU A 75 -8.56 -11.89 12.12
C LEU A 75 -9.86 -12.16 12.90
N GLU A 76 -10.97 -11.56 12.48
CA GLU A 76 -12.30 -11.76 13.12
C GLU A 76 -12.74 -13.23 13.08
N LEU A 77 -12.51 -13.95 11.98
CA LEU A 77 -12.79 -15.38 11.89
C LEU A 77 -11.99 -16.20 12.91
N ILE A 78 -10.76 -15.83 13.21
CA ILE A 78 -9.87 -16.53 14.13
C ILE A 78 -10.17 -16.18 15.57
N LEU A 79 -10.30 -14.88 15.85
CA LEU A 79 -10.39 -14.31 17.20
C LEU A 79 -11.84 -14.15 17.68
N ARG A 80 -12.81 -14.29 16.75
CA ARG A 80 -14.26 -14.18 17.03
C ARG A 80 -14.70 -12.80 17.53
N ALA A 81 -13.87 -11.79 17.27
CA ALA A 81 -14.12 -10.40 17.58
C ALA A 81 -13.42 -9.52 16.54
N PRO A 82 -13.94 -8.33 16.23
CA PRO A 82 -13.31 -7.42 15.29
C PRO A 82 -12.02 -6.85 15.87
N HIS A 83 -10.92 -6.94 15.11
CA HIS A 83 -9.63 -6.37 15.46
C HIS A 83 -9.17 -5.42 14.36
N ARG A 84 -8.84 -4.18 14.74
CA ARG A 84 -8.33 -3.18 13.83
C ARG A 84 -6.83 -3.30 13.68
N VAL A 85 -6.35 -3.14 12.44
CA VAL A 85 -4.92 -3.14 12.15
C VAL A 85 -4.41 -1.73 11.86
N VAL A 86 -3.21 -1.44 12.36
CA VAL A 86 -2.44 -0.23 12.07
C VAL A 86 -1.31 -0.60 11.11
N VAL A 87 -1.24 0.07 9.97
CA VAL A 87 -0.29 -0.25 8.89
C VAL A 87 0.85 0.75 8.81
N ALA A 88 2.03 0.30 8.43
CA ALA A 88 3.22 1.14 8.24
C ALA A 88 3.06 2.17 7.12
N GLY A 89 2.42 1.80 6.02
CA GLY A 89 2.15 2.69 4.90
C GLY A 89 0.97 2.21 4.07
N ARG A 90 -0.02 3.08 3.86
CA ARG A 90 -1.16 2.78 2.97
C ARG A 90 -0.66 2.80 1.53
N THR A 91 -1.13 1.85 0.72
CA THR A 91 -0.93 1.80 -0.72
C THR A 91 -2.21 2.17 -1.47
N ASP A 92 -2.06 2.77 -2.65
CA ASP A 92 -3.19 3.11 -3.52
C ASP A 92 -3.80 1.85 -4.17
N ALA A 93 -4.97 1.98 -4.78
CA ALA A 93 -5.59 0.92 -5.59
C ALA A 93 -4.62 0.44 -6.68
N GLY A 94 -4.47 -0.88 -6.81
CA GLY A 94 -3.58 -1.51 -7.79
C GLY A 94 -2.08 -1.50 -7.44
N VAL A 95 -1.68 -0.94 -6.29
CA VAL A 95 -0.27 -0.92 -5.84
C VAL A 95 0.00 -2.17 -5.00
N HIS A 96 1.14 -2.82 -5.27
CA HIS A 96 1.58 -4.04 -4.59
C HIS A 96 2.40 -3.75 -3.33
N ALA A 97 2.67 -4.79 -2.56
CA ALA A 97 3.69 -4.76 -1.51
C ALA A 97 4.44 -6.10 -1.45
N GLU A 98 5.75 -6.04 -1.45
CA GLU A 98 6.65 -7.17 -1.18
C GLU A 98 6.89 -7.31 0.32
N ALA A 99 6.87 -6.19 1.06
CA ALA A 99 7.09 -6.17 2.51
C ALA A 99 6.24 -5.07 3.18
N GLN A 100 5.00 -5.40 3.51
CA GLN A 100 4.13 -4.56 4.33
C GLN A 100 4.20 -5.01 5.78
N THR A 101 4.18 -4.07 6.70
CA THR A 101 4.11 -4.32 8.15
C THR A 101 2.86 -3.68 8.73
N LEU A 102 2.19 -4.42 9.58
CA LEU A 102 1.07 -3.94 10.37
C LEU A 102 1.17 -4.44 11.81
N HIS A 103 0.42 -3.83 12.71
CA HIS A 103 0.21 -4.38 14.05
C HIS A 103 -1.26 -4.35 14.42
N CYS A 104 -1.64 -5.24 15.34
CA CYS A 104 -2.91 -5.20 16.03
C CYS A 104 -2.70 -5.53 17.51
N GLU A 105 -3.72 -5.22 18.30
CA GLU A 105 -3.76 -5.47 19.74
C GLU A 105 -4.67 -6.66 20.02
N LEU A 106 -4.25 -7.50 20.96
CA LEU A 106 -4.97 -8.67 21.44
C LEU A 106 -5.12 -8.56 22.96
N ASN A 107 -6.18 -9.17 23.49
CA ASN A 107 -6.37 -9.33 24.92
C ASN A 107 -5.97 -10.75 25.39
N ASP A 108 -6.00 -11.02 26.69
CA ASP A 108 -5.65 -12.32 27.26
C ASP A 108 -6.57 -13.45 26.78
N GLU A 109 -7.83 -13.18 26.47
CA GLU A 109 -8.75 -14.17 25.92
C GLU A 109 -8.35 -14.60 24.51
N ASP A 110 -7.98 -13.64 23.66
CA ASP A 110 -7.46 -13.88 22.31
C ASP A 110 -6.16 -14.68 22.38
N TRP A 111 -5.28 -14.29 23.27
CA TRP A 111 -3.98 -14.95 23.48
C TRP A 111 -4.15 -16.39 23.92
N THR A 112 -4.99 -16.64 24.93
CA THR A 112 -5.32 -17.99 25.43
C THR A 112 -5.96 -18.84 24.34
N ARG A 113 -6.86 -18.27 23.52
CA ARG A 113 -7.48 -18.96 22.38
C ARG A 113 -6.46 -19.42 21.35
N LEU A 114 -5.38 -18.64 21.16
CA LEU A 114 -4.29 -18.97 20.24
C LEU A 114 -3.40 -20.09 20.79
N GLN A 115 -3.20 -20.20 22.09
CA GLN A 115 -2.46 -21.29 22.75
C GLN A 115 -3.08 -22.68 22.56
N GLY A 116 -4.33 -22.75 22.10
CA GLY A 116 -5.01 -24.01 21.87
C GLY A 116 -5.52 -24.67 23.14
N ARG A 117 -5.94 -25.96 23.04
CA ARG A 117 -6.56 -26.68 24.16
C ARG A 117 -5.55 -27.10 25.23
N THR A 118 -4.30 -27.34 24.85
CA THR A 118 -3.25 -27.74 25.78
C THR A 118 -2.57 -26.57 26.46
N GLY A 119 -2.73 -25.35 25.92
CA GLY A 119 -2.03 -24.15 26.39
C GLY A 119 -0.53 -24.10 26.03
N GLU A 120 -0.07 -25.00 25.15
CA GLU A 120 1.34 -25.18 24.82
C GLU A 120 1.74 -24.60 23.47
N ASP A 121 0.77 -24.25 22.62
CA ASP A 121 1.07 -23.62 21.32
C ASP A 121 1.65 -22.22 21.50
N ASP A 122 2.68 -21.87 20.72
CA ASP A 122 3.12 -20.48 20.57
C ASP A 122 2.02 -19.65 19.91
N PRO A 123 1.43 -18.63 20.58
CA PRO A 123 0.32 -17.86 20.06
C PRO A 123 0.65 -17.14 18.74
N THR A 124 1.89 -16.67 18.57
CA THR A 124 2.29 -15.96 17.35
C THR A 124 2.38 -16.90 16.16
N ALA A 125 2.98 -18.07 16.35
CA ALA A 125 3.03 -19.11 15.32
C ALA A 125 1.63 -19.65 14.99
N ALA A 126 0.77 -19.83 16.01
CA ALA A 126 -0.62 -20.27 15.83
C ALA A 126 -1.44 -19.24 15.06
N LEU A 127 -1.29 -17.94 15.38
CA LEU A 127 -1.94 -16.86 14.65
C LEU A 127 -1.50 -16.84 13.18
N GLY A 128 -0.20 -16.94 12.91
CA GLY A 128 0.33 -16.96 11.55
C GLY A 128 -0.25 -18.10 10.71
N ARG A 129 -0.26 -19.34 11.24
CA ARG A 129 -0.84 -20.50 10.56
C ARG A 129 -2.34 -20.34 10.31
N ARG A 130 -3.09 -19.93 11.34
CA ARG A 130 -4.55 -19.75 11.23
C ARG A 130 -4.92 -18.61 10.30
N LEU A 131 -4.15 -17.50 10.31
CA LEU A 131 -4.36 -16.34 9.44
C LEU A 131 -4.16 -16.71 7.98
N THR A 132 -3.11 -17.50 7.65
CA THR A 132 -2.90 -18.02 6.30
C THR A 132 -4.11 -18.85 5.81
N GLY A 133 -4.67 -19.71 6.66
CA GLY A 133 -5.86 -20.50 6.30
C GLY A 133 -7.13 -19.65 6.18
N ALA A 134 -7.36 -18.69 7.10
CA ALA A 134 -8.52 -17.82 7.09
C ALA A 134 -8.52 -16.86 5.88
N LEU A 135 -7.33 -16.39 5.48
CA LEU A 135 -7.18 -15.54 4.29
C LEU A 135 -7.67 -16.23 3.02
N GLN A 136 -7.44 -17.54 2.84
CA GLN A 136 -7.93 -18.27 1.67
C GLN A 136 -9.45 -18.16 1.55
N ARG A 137 -10.16 -18.31 2.67
CA ARG A 137 -11.63 -18.16 2.72
C ARG A 137 -12.06 -16.72 2.45
N CYS A 138 -11.44 -15.74 3.12
CA CYS A 138 -11.78 -14.33 2.95
C CYS A 138 -11.48 -13.84 1.53
N LEU A 139 -10.44 -14.34 0.87
CA LEU A 139 -10.13 -14.04 -0.53
C LEU A 139 -11.15 -14.65 -1.49
N TYR A 140 -11.68 -15.85 -1.18
CA TYR A 140 -12.77 -16.43 -1.96
C TYR A 140 -14.05 -15.59 -1.84
N ASP A 141 -14.43 -15.18 -0.62
CA ASP A 141 -15.59 -14.32 -0.39
C ASP A 141 -15.41 -12.94 -1.08
N ALA A 142 -14.19 -12.42 -1.11
CA ALA A 142 -13.83 -11.19 -1.82
C ALA A 142 -13.97 -11.33 -3.35
N GLU A 143 -13.62 -12.47 -3.94
CA GLU A 143 -13.85 -12.75 -5.36
C GLU A 143 -15.34 -12.74 -5.72
N GLU A 144 -16.18 -13.31 -4.87
CA GLU A 144 -17.63 -13.27 -5.06
C GLU A 144 -18.17 -11.83 -5.02
N GLN A 145 -17.65 -11.01 -4.10
CA GLN A 145 -18.00 -9.58 -4.01
C GLN A 145 -17.59 -8.80 -5.27
N LEU A 146 -16.44 -9.12 -5.88
CA LEU A 146 -15.99 -8.52 -7.14
C LEU A 146 -16.82 -8.95 -8.35
N ASN A 147 -17.64 -9.99 -8.22
CA ASN A 147 -18.48 -10.54 -9.29
C ASN A 147 -17.70 -10.83 -10.58
N LEU A 148 -16.52 -11.43 -10.42
CA LEU A 148 -15.63 -11.75 -11.54
C LEU A 148 -16.19 -12.86 -12.44
N PRO A 149 -15.83 -12.89 -13.74
CA PRO A 149 -16.22 -13.97 -14.63
C PRO A 149 -15.73 -15.33 -14.13
N LYS A 150 -16.53 -16.40 -14.36
CA LYS A 150 -16.21 -17.75 -13.85
C LYS A 150 -14.86 -18.30 -14.29
N ASN A 151 -14.37 -17.90 -15.45
CA ASN A 151 -13.08 -18.33 -16.02
C ASN A 151 -11.84 -17.73 -15.31
N VAL A 152 -12.03 -16.76 -14.39
CA VAL A 152 -10.94 -16.17 -13.59
C VAL A 152 -11.11 -16.46 -12.09
N ARG A 153 -11.94 -17.44 -11.73
CA ARG A 153 -12.06 -17.88 -10.33
C ARG A 153 -10.71 -18.35 -9.79
N GLY A 154 -10.45 -18.02 -8.53
CA GLY A 154 -9.18 -18.32 -7.86
C GLY A 154 -8.09 -17.28 -8.12
N ILE A 155 -8.38 -16.19 -8.85
CA ILE A 155 -7.37 -15.16 -9.17
C ILE A 155 -6.87 -14.40 -7.94
N LEU A 156 -7.68 -14.31 -6.89
CA LEU A 156 -7.26 -13.72 -5.61
C LEU A 156 -6.59 -14.73 -4.66
N GLN A 157 -6.62 -16.03 -4.99
CA GLN A 157 -6.00 -17.02 -4.11
C GLN A 157 -4.48 -16.81 -4.06
N GLY A 158 -3.96 -16.62 -2.83
CA GLY A 158 -2.55 -16.29 -2.62
C GLY A 158 -2.20 -14.80 -2.86
N ALA A 159 -3.16 -13.94 -3.20
CA ALA A 159 -2.91 -12.51 -3.39
C ALA A 159 -2.47 -11.78 -2.11
N ILE A 160 -2.67 -12.36 -0.93
CA ILE A 160 -2.10 -11.89 0.35
C ILE A 160 -1.35 -13.06 1.00
N GLN A 161 -0.08 -12.83 1.35
CA GLN A 161 0.79 -13.80 1.99
C GLN A 161 1.30 -13.25 3.32
N ILE A 162 1.14 -14.02 4.40
CA ILE A 162 1.73 -13.70 5.71
C ILE A 162 3.13 -14.30 5.75
N HIS A 163 4.12 -13.47 6.06
CA HIS A 163 5.51 -13.90 6.19
C HIS A 163 5.89 -14.21 7.63
N ARG A 164 5.45 -13.36 8.55
CA ARG A 164 5.83 -13.47 9.94
C ARG A 164 4.77 -12.83 10.84
N VAL A 165 4.58 -13.45 12.01
CA VAL A 165 3.86 -12.88 13.15
C VAL A 165 4.80 -12.91 14.35
N SER A 166 4.90 -11.83 15.09
CA SER A 166 5.73 -11.75 16.30
C SER A 166 5.09 -10.83 17.33
N GLU A 167 5.21 -11.18 18.60
CA GLU A 167 4.87 -10.28 19.69
C GLU A 167 5.90 -9.14 19.76
N VAL A 168 5.43 -7.93 20.04
CA VAL A 168 6.26 -6.72 20.14
C VAL A 168 5.82 -5.88 21.34
N SER A 169 6.70 -5.01 21.82
CA SER A 169 6.33 -4.07 22.89
C SER A 169 5.23 -3.11 22.45
N PHE A 170 4.48 -2.56 23.40
CA PHE A 170 3.46 -1.52 23.14
C PHE A 170 4.04 -0.21 22.61
N GLU A 171 5.34 -0.03 22.67
CA GLU A 171 6.05 1.10 22.05
C GLU A 171 6.15 0.97 20.54
N PHE A 172 6.01 -0.25 19.98
CA PHE A 172 6.02 -0.45 18.55
C PHE A 172 4.73 0.08 17.91
N ASP A 173 4.86 1.07 17.06
CA ASP A 173 3.79 1.53 16.17
C ASP A 173 4.24 1.28 14.72
N ALA A 174 3.51 0.44 13.96
CA ALA A 174 3.89 0.09 12.61
C ALA A 174 4.09 1.31 11.71
N ARG A 175 3.33 2.39 11.93
CA ARG A 175 3.39 3.62 11.14
C ARG A 175 4.46 4.59 11.63
N PHE A 176 4.48 4.86 12.95
CA PHE A 176 5.25 5.95 13.52
C PHE A 176 6.64 5.50 14.00
N SER A 177 6.85 4.22 14.37
CA SER A 177 8.18 3.71 14.67
C SER A 177 9.04 3.48 13.42
N ALA A 178 8.45 3.53 12.20
CA ALA A 178 9.20 3.39 10.96
C ALA A 178 10.05 4.63 10.67
N THR A 179 11.34 4.40 10.31
CA THR A 179 12.31 5.45 9.96
C THR A 179 12.36 5.74 8.46
N GLY A 180 11.79 4.86 7.63
CA GLY A 180 11.76 5.03 6.18
C GLY A 180 10.97 3.92 5.50
N ARG A 181 10.74 4.12 4.19
CA ARG A 181 10.11 3.14 3.29
C ARG A 181 10.88 3.15 1.98
N ARG A 182 11.00 1.97 1.37
CA ARG A 182 11.51 1.79 0.02
C ARG A 182 10.40 1.28 -0.89
N TYR A 183 10.26 1.93 -2.02
CA TYR A 183 9.42 1.49 -3.12
C TYR A 183 10.27 1.09 -4.31
N VAL A 184 9.78 0.14 -5.09
CA VAL A 184 10.34 -0.25 -6.37
C VAL A 184 9.26 -0.05 -7.44
N TYR A 185 9.64 0.59 -8.55
CA TYR A 185 8.79 0.78 -9.70
C TYR A 185 9.46 0.15 -10.93
N ARG A 186 8.73 -0.64 -11.72
CA ARG A 186 9.29 -1.39 -12.85
C ARG A 186 8.80 -0.82 -14.19
N ILE A 187 9.73 -0.57 -15.12
CA ILE A 187 9.45 -0.01 -16.45
C ILE A 187 10.07 -0.93 -17.50
N ALA A 188 9.30 -1.28 -18.53
CA ALA A 188 9.78 -1.83 -19.79
C ALA A 188 9.75 -0.71 -20.81
N ASP A 189 10.92 -0.20 -21.21
CA ASP A 189 11.05 0.88 -22.19
C ASP A 189 11.33 0.35 -23.61
N GLY A 190 11.50 1.25 -24.58
CA GLY A 190 11.74 0.90 -25.97
C GLY A 190 13.03 0.12 -26.26
N ALA A 191 13.89 -0.12 -25.24
CA ALA A 191 15.06 -0.98 -25.38
C ALA A 191 14.74 -2.49 -25.25
N VAL A 192 13.52 -2.84 -24.81
CA VAL A 192 13.07 -4.24 -24.66
C VAL A 192 12.21 -4.60 -25.86
N ASP A 193 12.49 -5.73 -26.50
CA ASP A 193 11.69 -6.31 -27.60
C ASP A 193 10.34 -6.80 -27.09
N GLY A 194 9.50 -5.86 -26.63
CA GLY A 194 8.19 -6.12 -26.04
C GLY A 194 8.23 -6.56 -24.58
N LEU A 195 7.19 -6.19 -23.85
CA LEU A 195 6.99 -6.63 -22.48
C LEU A 195 6.52 -8.08 -22.44
N ASN A 196 7.22 -8.95 -21.69
CA ASN A 196 6.73 -10.30 -21.42
C ASN A 196 5.30 -10.21 -20.83
N PRO A 197 4.29 -10.86 -21.46
CA PRO A 197 2.90 -10.78 -21.00
C PRO A 197 2.70 -11.20 -19.54
N LEU A 198 3.54 -12.06 -18.99
CA LEU A 198 3.49 -12.49 -17.59
C LEU A 198 3.90 -11.35 -16.62
N HIS A 199 4.65 -10.36 -17.09
CA HIS A 199 5.09 -9.22 -16.29
C HIS A 199 4.17 -7.99 -16.40
N ARG A 200 3.15 -8.01 -17.26
CA ARG A 200 2.29 -6.86 -17.55
C ARG A 200 1.55 -6.30 -16.34
N THR A 201 1.31 -7.12 -15.32
CA THR A 201 0.56 -6.74 -14.12
C THR A 201 1.41 -6.03 -13.06
N TYR A 202 2.73 -5.97 -13.25
CA TYR A 202 3.65 -5.30 -12.33
C TYR A 202 4.78 -4.54 -13.04
N THR A 203 4.58 -4.20 -14.33
CA THR A 203 5.57 -3.44 -15.13
C THR A 203 4.83 -2.45 -16.04
N TRP A 204 5.29 -1.21 -16.05
CA TRP A 204 4.78 -0.18 -16.97
C TRP A 204 5.51 -0.22 -18.31
N ALA A 205 4.78 -0.42 -19.41
CA ALA A 205 5.35 -0.34 -20.75
C ALA A 205 5.41 1.14 -21.21
N VAL A 206 6.62 1.62 -21.53
CA VAL A 206 6.92 2.94 -22.09
C VAL A 206 7.50 2.72 -23.48
N PRO A 207 6.87 3.19 -24.55
CA PRO A 207 7.33 2.92 -25.93
C PRO A 207 8.68 3.54 -26.26
N GLU A 208 9.00 4.68 -25.65
CA GLU A 208 10.23 5.41 -25.89
C GLU A 208 11.41 4.80 -25.11
N HIS A 209 12.62 4.89 -25.65
CA HIS A 209 13.85 4.54 -24.92
C HIS A 209 14.13 5.55 -23.81
N LEU A 210 14.54 5.07 -22.65
CA LEU A 210 14.90 5.87 -21.48
C LEU A 210 16.39 5.74 -21.17
N ASP A 211 17.10 6.84 -21.10
CA ASP A 211 18.49 6.88 -20.64
C ASP A 211 18.54 6.95 -19.11
N CYS A 212 18.94 5.84 -18.47
CA CYS A 212 19.05 5.76 -17.02
C CYS A 212 20.09 6.73 -16.45
N ALA A 213 21.16 7.06 -17.19
CA ALA A 213 22.19 7.97 -16.71
C ALA A 213 21.65 9.41 -16.64
N ASP A 214 20.95 9.85 -17.68
CA ASP A 214 20.30 11.17 -17.73
C ASP A 214 19.16 11.28 -16.67
N LEU A 215 18.34 10.24 -16.54
CA LEU A 215 17.31 10.19 -15.50
C LEU A 215 17.90 10.28 -14.10
N ASN A 216 18.99 9.57 -13.83
CA ASN A 216 19.69 9.63 -12.53
C ASN A 216 20.29 11.01 -12.27
N GLN A 217 20.89 11.65 -13.27
CA GLN A 217 21.39 13.02 -13.14
C GLN A 217 20.26 13.99 -12.76
N SER A 218 19.13 13.88 -13.43
CA SER A 218 17.95 14.72 -13.16
C SER A 218 17.33 14.43 -11.80
N ALA A 219 17.31 13.15 -11.35
CA ALA A 219 16.78 12.73 -10.07
C ALA A 219 17.55 13.28 -8.87
N GLN A 220 18.86 13.56 -9.01
CA GLN A 220 19.69 14.14 -7.93
C GLN A 220 19.13 15.47 -7.41
N GLN A 221 18.50 16.26 -8.27
CA GLN A 221 17.91 17.56 -7.91
C GLN A 221 16.71 17.41 -6.94
N LEU A 222 16.10 16.24 -6.89
CA LEU A 222 14.93 15.92 -6.03
C LEU A 222 15.33 15.43 -4.65
N LEU A 223 16.58 15.02 -4.44
CA LEU A 223 17.02 14.45 -3.17
C LEU A 223 17.06 15.47 -2.02
N GLY A 224 16.99 14.96 -0.79
CA GLY A 224 17.05 15.71 0.45
C GLY A 224 15.67 16.09 1.01
N LEU A 225 15.69 16.95 2.02
CA LEU A 225 14.48 17.46 2.68
C LEU A 225 13.89 18.59 1.83
N ARG A 226 12.68 18.38 1.29
CA ARG A 226 12.02 19.31 0.37
C ARG A 226 10.50 19.27 0.55
N ASP A 227 9.84 20.32 0.07
CA ASP A 227 8.39 20.30 -0.13
C ASP A 227 8.04 19.63 -1.46
N PHE A 228 7.37 18.47 -1.37
CA PHE A 228 6.92 17.69 -2.53
C PHE A 228 5.47 18.01 -2.93
N LEU A 229 4.96 19.20 -2.63
CA LEU A 229 3.58 19.60 -2.97
C LEU A 229 3.28 19.41 -4.47
N SER A 230 4.22 19.73 -5.35
CA SER A 230 4.08 19.51 -6.81
C SER A 230 3.88 18.04 -7.20
N PHE A 231 4.33 17.11 -6.36
CA PHE A 231 4.27 15.66 -6.63
C PHE A 231 3.26 14.93 -5.74
N CYS A 232 2.44 15.65 -4.99
CA CYS A 232 1.50 15.06 -4.04
C CYS A 232 0.06 15.45 -4.33
N LYS A 233 -0.86 14.55 -3.96
CA LYS A 233 -2.24 14.92 -3.71
C LYS A 233 -2.35 15.38 -2.26
N PRO A 234 -2.47 16.69 -1.99
CA PRO A 234 -2.50 17.20 -0.62
C PRO A 234 -3.72 16.67 0.13
N ARG A 235 -3.57 16.53 1.44
CA ARG A 235 -4.66 16.23 2.38
C ARG A 235 -4.66 17.30 3.46
N GLU A 236 -5.83 17.69 3.89
CA GLU A 236 -6.00 18.58 5.04
C GLU A 236 -5.30 18.01 6.28
N GLY A 237 -4.58 18.82 7.00
CA GLY A 237 -3.82 18.42 8.20
C GLY A 237 -2.59 17.54 7.93
N ALA A 238 -2.08 17.47 6.68
CA ALA A 238 -0.90 16.67 6.36
C ALA A 238 0.14 17.51 5.62
N THR A 239 1.38 17.55 6.13
CA THR A 239 2.51 18.19 5.45
C THR A 239 2.94 17.41 4.19
N THR A 240 3.49 18.12 3.21
CA THR A 240 4.12 17.58 2.00
C THR A 240 5.65 17.59 2.05
N ILE A 241 6.24 18.09 3.16
CA ILE A 241 7.68 18.08 3.39
C ILE A 241 8.15 16.67 3.72
N ARG A 242 9.11 16.15 2.92
CA ARG A 242 9.68 14.79 3.06
C ARG A 242 11.18 14.82 2.81
N GLU A 243 11.88 13.86 3.39
CA GLU A 243 13.29 13.61 3.11
C GLU A 243 13.40 12.47 2.08
N LEU A 244 13.58 12.81 0.80
CA LEU A 244 13.85 11.84 -0.26
C LEU A 244 15.34 11.47 -0.21
N ARG A 245 15.63 10.20 0.11
CA ARG A 245 16.99 9.70 0.36
C ARG A 245 17.59 9.02 -0.85
N GLU A 246 16.75 8.38 -1.68
CA GLU A 246 17.15 7.70 -2.91
C GLU A 246 16.06 7.86 -3.96
N LEU A 247 16.48 8.13 -5.20
CA LEU A 247 15.67 8.02 -6.40
C LEU A 247 16.63 7.65 -7.53
N SER A 248 16.66 6.36 -7.89
CA SER A 248 17.62 5.78 -8.81
C SER A 248 16.97 4.92 -9.86
N PHE A 249 17.49 4.95 -11.07
CA PHE A 249 17.06 4.17 -12.24
C PHE A 249 18.18 3.22 -12.63
N THR A 250 17.92 1.92 -12.60
CA THR A 250 18.91 0.90 -12.93
C THR A 250 18.34 -0.07 -13.96
N ARG A 251 19.03 -0.28 -15.07
CA ARG A 251 18.67 -1.30 -16.04
C ARG A 251 19.13 -2.66 -15.55
N THR A 252 18.18 -3.57 -15.41
CA THR A 252 18.43 -4.96 -14.98
C THR A 252 18.98 -5.81 -16.14
N GLU A 253 19.48 -6.99 -15.82
CA GLU A 253 19.93 -7.97 -16.84
C GLU A 253 18.80 -8.39 -17.81
N SER A 254 17.55 -8.38 -17.36
CA SER A 254 16.38 -8.64 -18.20
C SER A 254 15.98 -7.46 -19.10
N GLY A 255 16.73 -6.34 -19.05
CA GLY A 255 16.46 -5.12 -19.81
C GLY A 255 15.43 -4.18 -19.19
N LEU A 256 14.67 -4.60 -18.17
CA LEU A 256 13.74 -3.75 -17.45
C LEU A 256 14.49 -2.64 -16.69
N ILE A 257 13.85 -1.50 -16.51
CA ILE A 257 14.33 -0.46 -15.60
C ILE A 257 13.65 -0.65 -14.25
N GLU A 258 14.46 -0.82 -13.21
CA GLU A 258 14.03 -0.77 -11.83
C GLU A 258 14.30 0.62 -11.25
N VAL A 259 13.24 1.27 -10.78
CA VAL A 259 13.33 2.58 -10.11
C VAL A 259 13.21 2.36 -8.63
N ARG A 260 14.23 2.71 -7.86
CA ARG A 260 14.23 2.67 -6.39
C ARG A 260 13.94 4.03 -5.82
N VAL A 261 13.02 4.09 -4.87
CA VAL A 261 12.62 5.33 -4.21
C VAL A 261 12.61 5.10 -2.70
N VAL A 262 13.48 5.81 -1.97
CA VAL A 262 13.58 5.72 -0.51
C VAL A 262 13.33 7.09 0.10
N ALA A 263 12.44 7.16 1.09
CA ALA A 263 12.19 8.38 1.86
C ALA A 263 11.84 8.04 3.32
N ASP A 264 11.89 9.04 4.20
CA ASP A 264 11.37 8.95 5.57
C ASP A 264 9.88 8.60 5.59
N ALA A 265 9.11 9.27 4.75
CA ALA A 265 7.70 9.02 4.51
C ALA A 265 7.32 9.50 3.10
N PHE A 266 6.12 9.12 2.64
CA PHE A 266 5.58 9.55 1.35
C PHE A 266 4.22 10.21 1.55
N CYS A 267 3.98 11.33 0.86
CA CYS A 267 2.65 11.88 0.73
C CYS A 267 1.88 11.15 -0.41
N HIS A 268 0.57 11.35 -0.44
CA HIS A 268 -0.33 10.62 -1.34
C HIS A 268 0.06 10.83 -2.81
N HIS A 269 0.26 9.75 -3.54
CA HIS A 269 0.70 9.68 -4.95
C HIS A 269 2.17 10.05 -5.22
N MET A 270 2.96 10.44 -4.21
CA MET A 270 4.30 11.01 -4.40
C MET A 270 5.21 10.17 -5.30
N VAL A 271 5.37 8.87 -5.02
CA VAL A 271 6.25 8.00 -5.82
C VAL A 271 5.81 7.94 -7.28
N ARG A 272 4.51 7.74 -7.52
CA ARG A 272 3.96 7.66 -8.88
C ARG A 272 4.08 8.98 -9.64
N SER A 273 3.96 10.11 -8.95
CA SER A 273 4.14 11.44 -9.54
C SER A 273 5.60 11.72 -9.87
N LEU A 274 6.54 11.34 -8.99
CA LEU A 274 7.99 11.46 -9.24
C LEU A 274 8.41 10.64 -10.46
N VAL A 275 8.03 9.36 -10.50
CA VAL A 275 8.34 8.48 -11.63
C VAL A 275 7.69 8.99 -12.91
N GLY A 276 6.42 9.40 -12.86
CA GLY A 276 5.71 9.96 -14.02
C GLY A 276 6.37 11.22 -14.56
N ALA A 277 6.82 12.13 -13.69
CA ALA A 277 7.51 13.35 -14.08
C ALA A 277 8.87 13.07 -14.77
N LEU A 278 9.66 12.14 -14.19
CA LEU A 278 10.94 11.74 -14.76
C LEU A 278 10.79 10.98 -16.09
N VAL A 279 9.73 10.19 -16.25
CA VAL A 279 9.42 9.56 -17.56
C VAL A 279 8.99 10.59 -18.59
N LEU A 280 8.20 11.62 -18.22
CA LEU A 280 7.90 12.73 -19.14
C LEU A 280 9.15 13.50 -19.58
N TYR A 281 10.09 13.69 -18.66
CA TYR A 281 11.39 14.28 -18.98
C TYR A 281 12.21 13.35 -19.90
N GLY A 282 12.44 12.11 -19.52
CA GLY A 282 13.25 11.15 -20.27
C GLY A 282 12.69 10.79 -21.65
N THR A 283 11.39 10.98 -21.89
CA THR A 283 10.76 10.84 -23.22
C THR A 283 10.73 12.13 -24.03
N GLY A 284 11.34 13.22 -23.53
CA GLY A 284 11.38 14.53 -24.20
C GLY A 284 10.04 15.27 -24.25
N LYS A 285 8.99 14.78 -23.56
CA LYS A 285 7.68 15.46 -23.48
C LYS A 285 7.70 16.68 -22.56
N ARG A 286 8.70 16.74 -21.67
CA ARG A 286 9.04 17.88 -20.80
C ARG A 286 10.54 18.04 -20.76
N ASP A 287 11.00 19.26 -20.50
CA ASP A 287 12.42 19.60 -20.39
C ASP A 287 12.90 19.70 -18.91
N ALA A 288 14.20 19.87 -18.74
CA ALA A 288 14.82 20.01 -17.42
C ALA A 288 14.36 21.29 -16.69
N ALA A 289 14.03 22.36 -17.43
CA ALA A 289 13.54 23.60 -16.83
C ALA A 289 12.16 23.39 -16.19
N TRP A 290 11.27 22.65 -16.86
CA TRP A 290 9.97 22.26 -16.30
C TRP A 290 10.10 21.44 -15.02
N LEU A 291 11.06 20.48 -14.95
CA LEU A 291 11.28 19.68 -13.75
C LEU A 291 11.82 20.54 -12.60
N ARG A 292 12.78 21.43 -12.89
CA ARG A 292 13.37 22.37 -11.92
C ARG A 292 12.33 23.30 -11.34
N GLU A 293 11.48 23.89 -12.15
CA GLU A 293 10.40 24.77 -11.71
C GLU A 293 9.52 24.12 -10.63
N ARG A 294 9.23 22.82 -10.77
CA ARG A 294 8.41 22.07 -9.79
C ARG A 294 9.10 21.79 -8.48
N ILE A 295 10.41 21.83 -8.47
CA ILE A 295 11.23 21.65 -7.27
C ILE A 295 11.39 22.98 -6.54
N GLU A 296 11.66 24.05 -7.29
CA GLU A 296 11.96 25.38 -6.76
C GLU A 296 10.70 26.15 -6.35
N ASN A 297 9.60 25.96 -7.07
CA ASN A 297 8.32 26.61 -6.84
C ASN A 297 7.22 25.55 -6.62
N PRO A 298 7.19 24.88 -5.47
CA PRO A 298 6.21 23.82 -5.20
C PRO A 298 4.78 24.36 -5.31
N GLY A 299 4.01 23.81 -6.24
CA GLY A 299 2.65 24.22 -6.51
C GLY A 299 1.83 23.06 -7.07
N ARG A 300 0.51 23.10 -6.87
CA ARG A 300 -0.37 22.09 -7.40
C ARG A 300 -0.65 22.35 -8.88
N GLU A 301 -0.19 21.47 -9.75
CA GLU A 301 -0.55 21.45 -11.15
C GLU A 301 -1.46 20.26 -11.49
N ALA A 302 -2.53 20.54 -12.24
CA ALA A 302 -3.48 19.50 -12.67
C ALA A 302 -2.90 18.54 -13.74
N SER A 303 -1.70 18.86 -14.29
CA SER A 303 -1.14 18.21 -15.49
C SER A 303 -0.07 17.15 -15.22
N LEU A 304 0.23 16.80 -13.96
CA LEU A 304 1.17 15.72 -13.69
C LEU A 304 0.59 14.38 -14.11
N THR A 305 1.26 13.73 -15.05
CA THR A 305 0.96 12.34 -15.42
C THR A 305 1.31 11.42 -14.25
N LEU A 306 0.29 10.85 -13.65
CA LEU A 306 0.49 9.87 -12.59
C LEU A 306 0.89 8.52 -13.19
N ALA A 307 2.08 8.02 -12.88
CA ALA A 307 2.51 6.71 -13.33
C ALA A 307 1.53 5.60 -12.89
N PRO A 308 1.29 4.57 -13.72
CA PRO A 308 0.34 3.51 -13.41
C PRO A 308 0.60 2.84 -12.05
N PRO A 309 -0.43 2.47 -11.27
CA PRO A 309 -0.22 1.90 -9.94
C PRO A 309 0.36 0.48 -9.98
N HIS A 310 0.01 -0.32 -10.98
CA HIS A 310 0.36 -1.74 -11.09
C HIS A 310 1.86 -2.03 -11.21
N ALA A 311 2.68 -1.04 -11.54
CA ALA A 311 4.13 -1.22 -11.62
C ALA A 311 4.85 -0.83 -10.32
N LEU A 312 4.12 -0.38 -9.30
CA LEU A 312 4.64 0.06 -8.01
C LEU A 312 4.47 -1.01 -6.95
N ALA A 313 5.53 -1.31 -6.21
CA ALA A 313 5.52 -2.16 -5.02
C ALA A 313 6.20 -1.48 -3.82
N LEU A 314 5.58 -1.55 -2.64
CA LEU A 314 6.24 -1.26 -1.38
C LEU A 314 7.20 -2.42 -1.08
N ALA A 315 8.51 -2.18 -1.20
CA ALA A 315 9.53 -3.22 -1.15
C ALA A 315 10.12 -3.42 0.24
N GLU A 316 10.16 -2.37 1.07
CA GLU A 316 10.75 -2.47 2.41
C GLU A 316 10.28 -1.34 3.33
N ILE A 317 10.22 -1.64 4.62
CA ILE A 317 9.97 -0.67 5.69
C ILE A 317 11.11 -0.77 6.69
N TYR A 318 11.75 0.35 6.96
CA TYR A 318 12.87 0.44 7.89
C TYR A 318 12.37 0.78 9.29
N TYR A 319 12.85 0.03 10.28
CA TYR A 319 12.61 0.29 11.69
C TYR A 319 13.95 0.41 12.42
N PRO A 320 14.03 1.18 13.51
CA PRO A 320 15.19 1.19 14.38
C PRO A 320 15.26 -0.11 15.21
N ALA A 321 16.28 -0.23 16.06
CA ALA A 321 16.33 -1.27 17.06
C ALA A 321 15.10 -1.22 17.99
N PRO A 322 14.61 -2.36 18.53
CA PRO A 322 13.35 -2.42 19.30
C PRO A 322 13.27 -1.44 20.46
N GLU A 323 14.38 -1.15 21.11
CA GLU A 323 14.50 -0.24 22.25
C GLU A 323 14.19 1.22 21.88
N LEU A 324 14.26 1.55 20.58
CA LEU A 324 14.06 2.91 20.06
C LEU A 324 12.67 3.11 19.42
N TYR A 325 11.78 2.10 19.47
CA TYR A 325 10.47 2.20 18.83
C TYR A 325 9.63 3.36 19.37
N GLY A 326 9.58 3.52 20.69
CA GLY A 326 8.84 4.59 21.36
C GLY A 326 9.38 5.97 21.01
N GLU A 327 10.69 6.16 21.19
CA GLU A 327 11.36 7.44 20.87
C GLU A 327 11.14 7.84 19.40
N GLN A 328 11.29 6.89 18.47
CA GLN A 328 11.04 7.16 17.05
C GLN A 328 9.59 7.51 16.77
N ALA A 329 8.64 6.82 17.42
CA ALA A 329 7.21 7.09 17.24
C ALA A 329 6.82 8.48 17.76
N GLU A 330 7.33 8.89 18.92
CA GLU A 330 7.13 10.24 19.47
C GLU A 330 7.71 11.31 18.55
N ARG A 331 8.95 11.13 18.10
CA ARG A 331 9.61 12.06 17.17
C ARG A 331 8.83 12.21 15.85
N ALA A 332 8.30 11.10 15.32
CA ALA A 332 7.51 11.12 14.09
C ALA A 332 6.16 11.83 14.25
N ARG A 333 5.55 11.77 15.46
CA ARG A 333 4.33 12.51 15.79
C ARG A 333 4.62 13.99 16.01
N ALA A 334 5.64 14.34 16.80
CA ALA A 334 6.02 15.72 17.12
C ALA A 334 6.34 16.56 15.86
N LYS A 335 7.03 15.98 14.87
CA LYS A 335 7.29 16.66 13.59
C LYS A 335 6.02 17.06 12.82
N ARG A 336 4.88 16.42 13.08
CA ARG A 336 3.60 16.79 12.46
C ARG A 336 2.93 17.95 13.19
N GLU A 337 3.01 17.97 14.51
CA GLU A 337 2.45 19.02 15.35
C GLU A 337 3.16 20.36 15.11
N ASP A 338 4.50 20.37 14.99
CA ASP A 338 5.28 21.57 14.68
C ASP A 338 4.90 22.18 13.30
N HIS A 339 4.54 21.38 12.33
CA HIS A 339 4.12 21.87 11.02
C HIS A 339 2.66 22.33 10.97
N GLU A 340 1.78 21.72 11.76
CA GLU A 340 0.39 22.19 11.92
C GLU A 340 0.34 23.53 12.64
N ALA A 341 1.19 23.74 13.65
CA ALA A 341 1.29 25.00 14.38
C ALA A 341 1.86 26.17 13.55
N GLN A 342 2.68 25.88 12.52
CA GLN A 342 3.23 26.89 11.61
C GLN A 342 2.29 27.24 10.45
N SER A 343 1.22 26.46 10.24
CA SER A 343 0.25 26.64 9.15
C SER A 343 -1.07 27.28 9.61
N ALA A 344 -1.24 27.54 10.92
CA ALA A 344 -2.37 28.22 11.53
C ALA A 344 -2.00 29.67 11.89
#